data_7ff1175f33141ae627134ff30874dfbc
#
_entry.id   7ff1175f33141ae627134ff30874dfbc
#
_cell.length_a   1.000
_cell.length_b   1.000
_cell.length_c   1.000
_cell.angle_alpha   90.00
_cell.angle_beta   90.00
_cell.angle_gamma   90.00
#
_symmetry.space_group_name_H-M   'P 1'
#
loop_
_entity.id
_entity.type
_entity.pdbx_description
1 polymer ?
#
loop_
_entity_poly.entity_id
_entity_poly.type
_entity_poly.pdbx_seq_one_letter_code
_entity_poly.pdbx_strand_id
1 'polypeptide(L)'
;MKKNIFSVLGLMSGTSMDGVDISLIKTDGYDYFEQISNKFYEFSDELYKDLIFLRESISELKDLDNKFSIIDEIEKKFTLFNAQVINEFLKQEQTRPEIIGFHGQTIYHNSKVKISKQLGNGELLSQLTNCTVVNNFRKQDLDNYGQGAPLTPIFHYLISNQINKKNKLTYPINIINIGGITNVTTILDNKDIDKQIFAYDIGPGNCLIDEWVRKKSNKKFDENGSLALSGKANQLILNQSIDNFQISSIEESMDINDFDISFVKGLNLEDGCATLNEFTAYLISEGLKKINQINNIEVKNLIICGGGRKNKKLVENIYRYMGDEKMIIKDIDAYQLDGDFIESQAFGYLAARRILGLPITFPTTTRCKNPSLGGQIIKNY
;
A
#
# COMPACT_ATOMS: atom_id res chain seq x y z
N MET A 1 4.51 -30.45 -14.89
CA MET A 1 3.87 -29.60 -15.92
C MET A 1 4.66 -28.30 -16.01
N LYS A 2 4.94 -27.79 -17.22
CA LYS A 2 5.48 -26.42 -17.33
C LYS A 2 4.40 -25.48 -16.84
N LYS A 3 4.68 -24.68 -15.79
CA LYS A 3 3.80 -23.61 -15.34
C LYS A 3 3.74 -22.55 -16.44
N ASN A 4 2.53 -22.09 -16.81
CA ASN A 4 2.39 -20.97 -17.74
C ASN A 4 2.89 -19.69 -17.05
N ILE A 5 3.75 -18.95 -17.74
CA ILE A 5 4.20 -17.63 -17.30
C ILE A 5 3.37 -16.60 -18.02
N PHE A 6 2.66 -15.77 -17.28
CA PHE A 6 1.85 -14.66 -17.78
C PHE A 6 2.68 -13.38 -17.83
N SER A 7 2.44 -12.58 -18.87
CA SER A 7 2.83 -11.17 -18.89
C SER A 7 1.68 -10.33 -18.35
N VAL A 8 1.90 -9.63 -17.25
CA VAL A 8 0.84 -8.93 -16.51
C VAL A 8 1.23 -7.49 -16.24
N LEU A 9 0.29 -6.58 -16.49
CA LEU A 9 0.42 -5.19 -16.12
C LEU A 9 -0.31 -4.96 -14.79
N GLY A 10 0.36 -4.46 -13.79
CA GLY A 10 -0.24 -4.07 -12.52
C GLY A 10 -0.32 -2.55 -12.39
N LEU A 11 -1.45 -2.04 -11.92
CA LEU A 11 -1.69 -0.63 -11.69
C LEU A 11 -2.07 -0.37 -10.23
N MET A 12 -1.45 0.65 -9.64
CA MET A 12 -1.78 1.14 -8.31
C MET A 12 -1.85 2.66 -8.29
N SER A 13 -2.88 3.18 -7.67
CA SER A 13 -2.98 4.58 -7.31
C SER A 13 -3.19 4.67 -5.80
N GLY A 14 -2.23 5.28 -5.11
CA GLY A 14 -2.16 5.32 -3.65
C GLY A 14 -3.01 6.41 -3.01
N THR A 15 -2.91 6.53 -1.70
CA THR A 15 -3.62 7.53 -0.90
C THR A 15 -3.14 8.97 -1.12
N SER A 16 -1.97 9.17 -1.70
CA SER A 16 -1.46 10.48 -2.13
C SER A 16 -2.30 11.10 -3.26
N MET A 17 -2.93 10.25 -4.09
CA MET A 17 -3.75 10.64 -5.26
C MET A 17 -2.99 11.50 -6.27
N ASP A 18 -1.68 11.37 -6.35
CA ASP A 18 -0.82 12.18 -7.23
C ASP A 18 -0.59 11.56 -8.60
N GLY A 19 -0.83 10.25 -8.76
CA GLY A 19 -0.63 9.56 -10.01
C GLY A 19 -0.93 8.07 -9.95
N VAL A 20 -0.52 7.36 -10.96
CA VAL A 20 -0.63 5.91 -11.07
C VAL A 20 0.74 5.27 -11.33
N ASP A 21 1.06 4.28 -10.53
CA ASP A 21 2.18 3.37 -10.74
C ASP A 21 1.79 2.25 -11.67
N ILE A 22 2.56 2.05 -12.72
CA ILE A 22 2.38 0.97 -13.70
C ILE A 22 3.61 0.07 -13.66
N SER A 23 3.37 -1.23 -13.52
CA SER A 23 4.43 -2.24 -13.54
C SER A 23 4.10 -3.36 -14.52
N LEU A 24 5.01 -3.63 -15.45
CA LEU A 24 4.96 -4.82 -16.30
C LEU A 24 5.81 -5.91 -15.66
N ILE A 25 5.19 -7.06 -15.41
CA ILE A 25 5.81 -8.21 -14.75
C ILE A 25 5.61 -9.49 -15.54
N LYS A 26 6.46 -10.47 -15.30
CA LYS A 26 6.21 -11.87 -15.65
C LYS A 26 6.04 -12.69 -14.40
N THR A 27 5.02 -13.54 -14.37
CA THR A 27 4.75 -14.41 -13.22
C THR A 27 3.99 -15.67 -13.60
N ASP A 28 4.20 -16.75 -12.84
CA ASP A 28 3.39 -17.96 -12.92
C ASP A 28 2.23 -17.97 -11.90
N GLY A 29 2.08 -16.88 -11.11
CA GLY A 29 1.11 -16.76 -10.02
C GLY A 29 1.43 -17.58 -8.77
N TYR A 30 2.58 -18.27 -8.74
CA TYR A 30 3.02 -19.10 -7.61
C TYR A 30 4.33 -18.59 -7.00
N ASP A 31 5.47 -19.00 -7.57
CA ASP A 31 6.80 -18.78 -7.02
C ASP A 31 7.77 -18.08 -8.00
N TYR A 32 7.33 -17.80 -9.21
CA TYR A 32 8.07 -17.04 -10.20
C TYR A 32 7.54 -15.61 -10.33
N PHE A 33 8.46 -14.67 -10.24
CA PHE A 33 8.24 -13.24 -10.47
C PHE A 33 9.48 -12.63 -11.10
N GLU A 34 9.27 -11.82 -12.12
CA GLU A 34 10.29 -11.01 -12.79
C GLU A 34 9.70 -9.63 -13.12
N GLN A 35 10.33 -8.59 -12.61
CA GLN A 35 10.04 -7.21 -12.99
C GLN A 35 10.62 -6.93 -14.38
N ILE A 36 9.80 -6.42 -15.29
CA ILE A 36 10.23 -6.06 -16.65
C ILE A 36 10.47 -4.56 -16.73
N SER A 37 9.45 -3.76 -16.42
CA SER A 37 9.53 -2.29 -16.44
C SER A 37 8.49 -1.68 -15.51
N ASN A 38 8.82 -0.48 -15.01
CA ASN A 38 7.96 0.32 -14.15
C ASN A 38 7.92 1.74 -14.65
N LYS A 39 6.79 2.42 -14.46
CA LYS A 39 6.67 3.86 -14.72
C LYS A 39 5.57 4.49 -13.88
N PHE A 40 5.86 5.66 -13.32
CA PHE A 40 4.88 6.53 -12.67
C PHE A 40 4.34 7.55 -13.69
N TYR A 41 3.03 7.77 -13.67
CA TYR A 41 2.36 8.81 -14.44
C TYR A 41 1.59 9.72 -13.49
N GLU A 42 1.99 10.97 -13.43
CA GLU A 42 1.32 11.99 -12.62
C GLU A 42 -0.05 12.33 -13.19
N PHE A 43 -1.05 12.50 -12.31
CA PHE A 43 -2.37 12.98 -12.73
C PHE A 43 -2.28 14.45 -13.16
N SER A 44 -3.18 14.84 -14.08
CA SER A 44 -3.38 16.26 -14.37
C SER A 44 -3.86 16.99 -13.12
N ASP A 45 -3.57 18.29 -13.03
CA ASP A 45 -4.04 19.14 -11.91
C ASP A 45 -5.56 19.07 -11.73
N GLU A 46 -6.32 18.93 -12.82
CA GLU A 46 -7.78 18.80 -12.79
C GLU A 46 -8.19 17.47 -12.13
N LEU A 47 -7.65 16.34 -12.62
CA LEU A 47 -7.98 15.02 -12.06
C LEU A 47 -7.53 14.91 -10.60
N TYR A 48 -6.36 15.43 -10.25
CA TYR A 48 -5.88 15.49 -8.88
C TYR A 48 -6.88 16.22 -7.96
N LYS A 49 -7.35 17.42 -8.38
CA LYS A 49 -8.32 18.19 -7.61
C LYS A 49 -9.66 17.46 -7.48
N ASP A 50 -10.13 16.81 -8.54
CA ASP A 50 -11.35 16.01 -8.53
C ASP A 50 -11.25 14.84 -7.52
N LEU A 51 -10.11 14.14 -7.49
CA LEU A 51 -9.87 13.02 -6.57
C LEU A 51 -9.78 13.49 -5.11
N ILE A 52 -9.07 14.59 -4.85
CA ILE A 52 -8.99 15.19 -3.50
C ILE A 52 -10.37 15.62 -3.04
N PHE A 53 -11.15 16.28 -3.90
CA PHE A 53 -12.52 16.66 -3.58
C PHE A 53 -13.39 15.46 -3.18
N LEU A 54 -13.32 14.35 -3.92
CA LEU A 54 -14.05 13.12 -3.55
C LEU A 54 -13.62 12.59 -2.19
N ARG A 55 -12.31 12.47 -1.94
CA ARG A 55 -11.78 11.98 -0.67
C ARG A 55 -12.25 12.82 0.52
N GLU A 56 -12.25 14.14 0.37
CA GLU A 56 -12.66 15.06 1.44
C GLU A 56 -14.18 15.13 1.63
N SER A 57 -14.94 14.83 0.60
CA SER A 57 -16.39 14.94 0.61
C SER A 57 -17.11 13.63 0.94
N ILE A 58 -16.42 12.49 0.96
CA ILE A 58 -16.98 11.16 1.25
C ILE A 58 -16.47 10.72 2.62
N SER A 59 -17.29 10.84 3.64
CA SER A 59 -16.97 10.43 5.02
C SER A 59 -17.83 9.27 5.51
N GLU A 60 -19.01 9.10 4.95
CA GLU A 60 -19.96 8.06 5.34
C GLU A 60 -20.56 7.36 4.12
N LEU A 61 -21.11 6.18 4.37
CA LEU A 61 -21.69 5.33 3.31
C LEU A 61 -22.72 6.05 2.45
N LYS A 62 -23.60 6.85 3.08
CA LYS A 62 -24.65 7.61 2.36
C LYS A 62 -24.09 8.63 1.36
N ASP A 63 -22.83 9.08 1.55
CA ASP A 63 -22.22 10.05 0.63
C ASP A 63 -21.94 9.42 -0.73
N LEU A 64 -21.74 8.09 -0.80
CA LEU A 64 -21.58 7.38 -2.07
C LEU A 64 -22.84 7.48 -2.94
N ASP A 65 -24.03 7.35 -2.32
CA ASP A 65 -25.31 7.46 -3.01
C ASP A 65 -25.63 8.91 -3.35
N ASN A 66 -25.44 9.83 -2.38
CA ASN A 66 -25.72 11.25 -2.56
C ASN A 66 -24.87 11.91 -3.65
N LYS A 67 -23.66 11.40 -3.88
CA LYS A 67 -22.68 11.93 -4.85
C LYS A 67 -22.52 11.04 -6.08
N PHE A 68 -23.40 10.09 -6.31
CA PHE A 68 -23.28 9.09 -7.37
C PHE A 68 -22.91 9.69 -8.73
N SER A 69 -23.60 10.75 -9.17
CA SER A 69 -23.35 11.38 -10.49
C SER A 69 -21.94 11.98 -10.61
N ILE A 70 -21.44 12.59 -9.52
CA ILE A 70 -20.07 13.17 -9.50
C ILE A 70 -19.04 12.06 -9.46
N ILE A 71 -19.29 11.01 -8.67
CA ILE A 71 -18.41 9.83 -8.60
C ILE A 71 -18.30 9.18 -9.97
N ASP A 72 -19.42 8.97 -10.68
CA ASP A 72 -19.46 8.37 -12.01
C ASP A 72 -18.68 9.20 -13.06
N GLU A 73 -18.84 10.52 -13.04
CA GLU A 73 -18.10 11.42 -13.93
C GLU A 73 -16.59 11.34 -13.67
N ILE A 74 -16.17 11.40 -12.41
CA ILE A 74 -14.75 11.36 -12.05
C ILE A 74 -14.17 9.94 -12.29
N GLU A 75 -14.93 8.87 -12.02
CA GLU A 75 -14.54 7.49 -12.33
C GLU A 75 -14.26 7.32 -13.83
N LYS A 76 -15.08 7.91 -14.69
CA LYS A 76 -14.87 7.91 -16.14
C LYS A 76 -13.59 8.65 -16.52
N LYS A 77 -13.37 9.88 -16.00
CA LYS A 77 -12.13 10.64 -16.25
C LYS A 77 -10.90 9.85 -15.80
N PHE A 78 -10.95 9.27 -14.60
CA PHE A 78 -9.89 8.44 -14.03
C PHE A 78 -9.59 7.21 -14.91
N THR A 79 -10.64 6.52 -15.38
CA THR A 79 -10.49 5.35 -16.25
C THR A 79 -9.90 5.70 -17.61
N LEU A 80 -10.34 6.81 -18.22
CA LEU A 80 -9.80 7.30 -19.49
C LEU A 80 -8.32 7.68 -19.36
N PHE A 81 -7.93 8.35 -18.28
CA PHE A 81 -6.52 8.64 -17.99
C PHE A 81 -5.71 7.35 -17.89
N ASN A 82 -6.16 6.36 -17.11
CA ASN A 82 -5.45 5.08 -16.99
C ASN A 82 -5.30 4.36 -18.34
N ALA A 83 -6.37 4.34 -19.16
CA ALA A 83 -6.29 3.74 -20.49
C ALA A 83 -5.27 4.46 -21.40
N GLN A 84 -5.24 5.80 -21.34
CA GLN A 84 -4.28 6.60 -22.11
C GLN A 84 -2.83 6.27 -21.71
N VAL A 85 -2.51 6.30 -20.41
CA VAL A 85 -1.14 6.07 -19.94
C VAL A 85 -0.70 4.62 -20.13
N ILE A 86 -1.61 3.64 -20.01
CA ILE A 86 -1.34 2.24 -20.37
C ILE A 86 -0.95 2.13 -21.85
N ASN A 87 -1.74 2.71 -22.74
CA ASN A 87 -1.45 2.66 -24.18
C ASN A 87 -0.15 3.40 -24.53
N GLU A 88 0.18 4.49 -23.82
CA GLU A 88 1.47 5.17 -23.96
C GLU A 88 2.63 4.28 -23.49
N PHE A 89 2.51 3.71 -22.29
CA PHE A 89 3.50 2.80 -21.73
C PHE A 89 3.78 1.62 -22.68
N LEU A 90 2.73 0.98 -23.17
CA LEU A 90 2.84 -0.19 -24.04
C LEU A 90 3.44 0.10 -25.44
N LYS A 91 3.47 1.36 -25.89
CA LYS A 91 4.20 1.71 -27.12
C LYS A 91 5.72 1.56 -26.99
N GLN A 92 6.24 1.66 -25.77
CA GLN A 92 7.66 1.56 -25.47
C GLN A 92 8.08 0.13 -25.12
N GLU A 93 7.11 -0.76 -24.87
CA GLU A 93 7.36 -2.12 -24.41
C GLU A 93 7.33 -3.14 -25.58
N GLN A 94 8.28 -4.07 -25.56
CA GLN A 94 8.32 -5.19 -26.52
C GLN A 94 7.32 -6.30 -26.15
N THR A 95 7.00 -6.41 -24.86
CA THR A 95 6.11 -7.45 -24.31
C THR A 95 4.71 -6.88 -24.12
N ARG A 96 3.70 -7.54 -24.72
CA ARG A 96 2.30 -7.20 -24.48
C ARG A 96 1.76 -7.95 -23.28
N PRO A 97 1.05 -7.28 -22.37
CA PRO A 97 0.39 -7.95 -21.26
C PRO A 97 -0.82 -8.75 -21.76
N GLU A 98 -1.04 -9.91 -21.14
CA GLU A 98 -2.25 -10.72 -21.34
C GLU A 98 -3.36 -10.28 -20.38
N ILE A 99 -2.96 -9.73 -19.22
CA ILE A 99 -3.82 -9.38 -18.09
C ILE A 99 -3.42 -8.02 -17.54
N ILE A 100 -4.41 -7.24 -17.14
CA ILE A 100 -4.22 -6.01 -16.36
C ILE A 100 -4.81 -6.21 -14.97
N GLY A 101 -4.00 -6.03 -13.93
CA GLY A 101 -4.42 -5.92 -12.54
C GLY A 101 -4.70 -4.46 -12.22
N PHE A 102 -5.97 -4.07 -12.13
CA PHE A 102 -6.41 -2.69 -11.94
C PHE A 102 -6.99 -2.49 -10.55
N HIS A 103 -6.17 -1.98 -9.62
CA HIS A 103 -6.65 -1.67 -8.26
C HIS A 103 -7.69 -0.55 -8.27
N GLY A 104 -7.46 0.49 -9.09
CA GLY A 104 -8.23 1.72 -9.06
C GLY A 104 -7.82 2.66 -7.92
N GLN A 105 -8.59 3.74 -7.72
CA GLN A 105 -8.37 4.72 -6.66
C GLN A 105 -9.39 4.56 -5.54
N THR A 106 -8.94 4.21 -4.35
CA THR A 106 -9.82 4.12 -3.18
C THR A 106 -10.31 5.49 -2.75
N ILE A 107 -11.64 5.66 -2.70
CA ILE A 107 -12.32 6.87 -2.21
C ILE A 107 -13.11 6.62 -0.92
N TYR A 108 -13.39 5.35 -0.59
CA TYR A 108 -14.05 4.95 0.64
C TYR A 108 -13.63 3.53 1.01
N HIS A 109 -13.34 3.31 2.27
CA HIS A 109 -13.07 1.99 2.81
C HIS A 109 -13.58 1.89 4.25
N ASN A 110 -14.44 0.91 4.52
CA ASN A 110 -14.91 0.63 5.87
C ASN A 110 -15.21 -0.87 6.00
N SER A 111 -14.32 -1.57 6.68
CA SER A 111 -14.41 -3.02 6.88
C SER A 111 -15.58 -3.43 7.76
N LYS A 112 -16.03 -2.57 8.69
CA LYS A 112 -17.16 -2.86 9.61
C LYS A 112 -18.49 -2.95 8.86
N VAL A 113 -18.69 -2.11 7.85
CA VAL A 113 -19.86 -2.18 6.96
C VAL A 113 -19.61 -3.00 5.70
N LYS A 114 -18.40 -3.57 5.55
CA LYS A 114 -17.96 -4.43 4.44
C LYS A 114 -18.04 -3.75 3.07
N ILE A 115 -17.72 -2.49 3.02
CA ILE A 115 -17.76 -1.69 1.80
C ILE A 115 -16.40 -1.04 1.58
N SER A 116 -15.92 -1.19 0.35
CA SER A 116 -14.76 -0.47 -0.16
C SER A 116 -15.06 -0.06 -1.59
N LYS A 117 -15.00 1.25 -1.87
CA LYS A 117 -15.22 1.80 -3.21
C LYS A 117 -13.88 2.26 -3.77
N GLN A 118 -13.50 1.63 -4.87
CA GLN A 118 -12.42 2.08 -5.73
C GLN A 118 -13.02 2.66 -7.00
N LEU A 119 -12.53 3.82 -7.44
CA LEU A 119 -12.79 4.34 -8.79
C LEU A 119 -12.03 3.48 -9.79
N GLY A 120 -12.63 3.25 -10.92
CA GLY A 120 -12.04 2.53 -12.05
C GLY A 120 -13.01 1.55 -12.67
N ASN A 121 -13.54 1.92 -13.84
CA ASN A 121 -14.42 1.06 -14.63
C ASN A 121 -13.59 0.04 -15.41
N GLY A 122 -13.57 -1.20 -14.93
CA GLY A 122 -12.80 -2.29 -15.53
C GLY A 122 -13.30 -2.69 -16.93
N GLU A 123 -14.60 -2.56 -17.22
CA GLU A 123 -15.17 -2.86 -18.53
C GLU A 123 -14.70 -1.85 -19.58
N LEU A 124 -14.79 -0.56 -19.25
CA LEU A 124 -14.29 0.51 -20.09
C LEU A 124 -12.78 0.37 -20.31
N LEU A 125 -12.02 0.07 -19.25
CA LEU A 125 -10.57 -0.13 -19.36
C LEU A 125 -10.23 -1.31 -20.26
N SER A 126 -10.93 -2.44 -20.13
CA SER A 126 -10.75 -3.63 -20.96
C SER A 126 -10.98 -3.34 -22.44
N GLN A 127 -12.04 -2.60 -22.75
CA GLN A 127 -12.35 -2.17 -24.13
C GLN A 127 -11.27 -1.26 -24.73
N LEU A 128 -10.81 -0.26 -23.94
CA LEU A 128 -9.84 0.73 -24.40
C LEU A 128 -8.42 0.19 -24.54
N THR A 129 -8.07 -0.86 -23.79
CA THR A 129 -6.73 -1.47 -23.81
C THR A 129 -6.65 -2.77 -24.57
N ASN A 130 -7.78 -3.36 -24.91
CA ASN A 130 -7.91 -4.67 -25.54
C ASN A 130 -7.24 -5.80 -24.73
N CYS A 131 -7.34 -5.72 -23.37
CA CYS A 131 -6.77 -6.67 -22.44
C CYS A 131 -7.83 -7.24 -21.51
N THR A 132 -7.61 -8.46 -20.98
CA THR A 132 -8.36 -8.95 -19.83
C THR A 132 -8.02 -8.11 -18.61
N VAL A 133 -9.03 -7.59 -17.90
CA VAL A 133 -8.85 -6.78 -16.69
C VAL A 133 -9.31 -7.57 -15.47
N VAL A 134 -8.50 -7.52 -14.41
CA VAL A 134 -8.91 -7.96 -13.08
C VAL A 134 -8.96 -6.72 -12.20
N ASN A 135 -10.13 -6.41 -11.67
CA ASN A 135 -10.35 -5.27 -10.76
C ASN A 135 -11.14 -5.68 -9.53
N ASN A 136 -11.53 -4.72 -8.69
CA ASN A 136 -12.39 -4.96 -7.50
C ASN A 136 -11.83 -6.04 -6.56
N PHE A 137 -10.55 -5.98 -6.26
CA PHE A 137 -9.82 -6.99 -5.50
C PHE A 137 -10.30 -7.17 -4.06
N ARG A 138 -10.87 -6.13 -3.44
CA ARG A 138 -11.22 -6.10 -2.01
C ARG A 138 -12.57 -6.73 -1.71
N LYS A 139 -13.49 -6.74 -2.68
CA LYS A 139 -14.90 -7.10 -2.47
C LYS A 139 -15.08 -8.53 -1.95
N GLN A 140 -14.46 -9.52 -2.57
CA GLN A 140 -14.63 -10.92 -2.15
C GLN A 140 -14.07 -11.18 -0.73
N ASP A 141 -13.02 -10.49 -0.35
CA ASP A 141 -12.47 -10.57 1.00
C ASP A 141 -13.45 -9.99 2.03
N LEU A 142 -14.02 -8.81 1.75
CA LEU A 142 -15.04 -8.17 2.59
C LEU A 142 -16.32 -9.05 2.68
N ASP A 143 -16.76 -9.63 1.57
CA ASP A 143 -17.90 -10.54 1.53
C ASP A 143 -17.61 -11.82 2.35
N ASN A 144 -16.35 -12.25 2.42
CA ASN A 144 -15.85 -13.38 3.22
C ASN A 144 -15.44 -12.97 4.65
N TYR A 145 -16.01 -11.88 5.16
CA TYR A 145 -15.79 -11.35 6.51
C TYR A 145 -14.38 -10.81 6.77
N GLY A 146 -13.53 -10.69 5.77
CA GLY A 146 -12.24 -10.04 5.86
C GLY A 146 -12.34 -8.52 5.94
N GLN A 147 -11.22 -7.89 6.15
CA GLN A 147 -11.11 -6.43 6.25
C GLN A 147 -10.88 -5.75 4.89
N GLY A 148 -10.63 -6.51 3.82
CA GLY A 148 -10.36 -5.98 2.48
C GLY A 148 -8.98 -5.35 2.30
N ALA A 149 -8.16 -5.35 3.34
CA ALA A 149 -6.79 -4.85 3.39
C ALA A 149 -6.02 -5.54 4.54
N PRO A 150 -4.67 -5.63 4.46
CA PRO A 150 -3.83 -5.38 3.29
C PRO A 150 -3.89 -6.52 2.25
N LEU A 151 -3.67 -6.22 0.96
CA LEU A 151 -3.71 -7.22 -0.13
C LEU A 151 -2.32 -7.68 -0.60
N THR A 152 -1.28 -6.93 -0.28
CA THR A 152 0.10 -7.21 -0.70
C THR A 152 0.80 -8.40 0.00
N PRO A 153 0.34 -8.94 1.15
CA PRO A 153 1.11 -9.92 1.93
C PRO A 153 1.54 -11.17 1.15
N ILE A 154 0.69 -11.69 0.26
CA ILE A 154 1.05 -12.85 -0.55
C ILE A 154 2.15 -12.53 -1.58
N PHE A 155 2.22 -11.30 -2.06
CA PHE A 155 3.32 -10.84 -2.91
C PHE A 155 4.59 -10.60 -2.09
N HIS A 156 4.47 -10.02 -0.89
CA HIS A 156 5.59 -9.90 0.05
C HIS A 156 6.22 -11.26 0.37
N TYR A 157 5.40 -12.29 0.55
CA TYR A 157 5.88 -13.66 0.73
C TYR A 157 6.69 -14.15 -0.49
N LEU A 158 6.17 -13.92 -1.71
CA LEU A 158 6.87 -14.29 -2.93
C LEU A 158 8.25 -13.61 -3.01
N ILE A 159 8.30 -12.29 -2.86
CA ILE A 159 9.57 -11.54 -2.97
C ILE A 159 10.53 -11.86 -1.83
N SER A 160 10.03 -12.09 -0.60
CA SER A 160 10.89 -12.51 0.52
C SER A 160 11.60 -13.84 0.24
N ASN A 161 10.89 -14.80 -0.37
CA ASN A 161 11.47 -16.07 -0.77
C ASN A 161 12.54 -15.89 -1.86
N GLN A 162 12.33 -14.98 -2.81
CA GLN A 162 13.33 -14.66 -3.84
C GLN A 162 14.56 -13.96 -3.24
N ILE A 163 14.35 -13.01 -2.35
CA ILE A 163 15.42 -12.33 -1.60
C ILE A 163 16.21 -13.37 -0.79
N ASN A 164 15.51 -14.24 -0.06
CA ASN A 164 16.14 -15.23 0.80
C ASN A 164 16.99 -16.25 0.02
N LYS A 165 16.51 -16.71 -1.13
CA LYS A 165 17.32 -17.61 -2.01
C LYS A 165 18.67 -17.02 -2.38
N LYS A 166 18.76 -15.69 -2.55
CA LYS A 166 19.98 -14.98 -2.94
C LYS A 166 20.82 -14.53 -1.74
N ASN A 167 20.19 -14.08 -0.66
CA ASN A 167 20.83 -13.35 0.43
C ASN A 167 20.89 -14.13 1.76
N LYS A 168 20.28 -15.31 1.84
CA LYS A 168 20.27 -16.19 3.03
C LYS A 168 19.83 -15.47 4.30
N LEU A 169 18.72 -14.73 4.22
CA LEU A 169 18.13 -14.07 5.38
C LEU A 169 17.58 -15.10 6.35
N THR A 170 17.64 -14.79 7.64
CA THR A 170 17.01 -15.61 8.68
C THR A 170 15.56 -15.20 8.88
N TYR A 171 14.65 -16.14 8.92
CA TYR A 171 13.28 -15.92 9.34
C TYR A 171 13.17 -15.78 10.87
N PRO A 172 12.17 -15.03 11.40
CA PRO A 172 11.14 -14.30 10.67
C PRO A 172 11.67 -13.06 9.94
N ILE A 173 11.01 -12.69 8.85
CA ILE A 173 11.27 -11.47 8.09
C ILE A 173 10.04 -10.58 8.17
N ASN A 174 10.22 -9.30 8.50
CA ASN A 174 9.19 -8.29 8.35
C ASN A 174 9.44 -7.47 7.08
N ILE A 175 8.40 -7.33 6.25
CA ILE A 175 8.36 -6.33 5.18
C ILE A 175 7.35 -5.28 5.60
N ILE A 176 7.81 -4.03 5.75
CA ILE A 176 6.93 -2.89 6.03
C ILE A 176 6.76 -2.04 4.78
N ASN A 177 5.51 -1.72 4.49
CA ASN A 177 5.17 -0.72 3.47
C ASN A 177 4.78 0.59 4.17
N ILE A 178 5.60 1.63 4.01
CA ILE A 178 5.34 2.95 4.56
C ILE A 178 4.71 3.80 3.44
N GLY A 179 3.39 3.71 3.33
CA GLY A 179 2.55 4.54 2.47
C GLY A 179 1.91 5.69 3.25
N GLY A 180 0.64 6.00 2.99
CA GLY A 180 -0.16 6.88 3.86
C GLY A 180 -0.37 6.26 5.23
N ILE A 181 -0.75 4.99 5.27
CA ILE A 181 -0.74 4.10 6.43
C ILE A 181 0.47 3.16 6.33
N THR A 182 1.02 2.76 7.46
CA THR A 182 2.07 1.76 7.50
C THR A 182 1.49 0.39 7.80
N ASN A 183 1.73 -0.56 6.92
CA ASN A 183 1.40 -1.96 7.15
C ASN A 183 2.66 -2.83 7.17
N VAL A 184 2.58 -3.95 7.87
CA VAL A 184 3.64 -4.93 7.97
C VAL A 184 3.15 -6.30 7.53
N THR A 185 4.00 -7.00 6.81
CA THR A 185 3.87 -8.42 6.54
C THR A 185 4.98 -9.15 7.27
N THR A 186 4.61 -9.99 8.22
CA THR A 186 5.51 -10.90 8.93
C THR A 186 5.51 -12.26 8.25
N ILE A 187 6.68 -12.74 7.89
CA ILE A 187 6.87 -14.00 7.17
C ILE A 187 7.67 -14.94 8.04
N LEU A 188 7.13 -16.11 8.33
CA LEU A 188 7.79 -17.17 9.09
C LEU A 188 8.42 -18.21 8.17
N ASP A 189 9.33 -19.01 8.71
CA ASP A 189 9.86 -20.21 8.02
C ASP A 189 8.90 -21.39 8.27
N ASN A 190 7.89 -21.49 7.44
CA ASN A 190 6.93 -22.58 7.51
C ASN A 190 6.58 -23.06 6.09
N LYS A 191 6.13 -24.27 5.94
CA LYS A 191 5.74 -24.86 4.65
C LYS A 191 4.28 -24.58 4.29
N ASP A 192 3.46 -24.25 5.28
CA ASP A 192 2.03 -23.97 5.12
C ASP A 192 1.81 -22.46 5.01
N ILE A 193 1.39 -22.00 3.85
CA ILE A 193 1.25 -20.57 3.55
C ILE A 193 0.27 -19.86 4.49
N ASP A 194 -0.79 -20.57 4.90
CA ASP A 194 -1.82 -20.01 5.81
C ASP A 194 -1.28 -19.77 7.23
N LYS A 195 -0.12 -20.33 7.55
CA LYS A 195 0.56 -20.19 8.85
C LYS A 195 1.87 -19.43 8.77
N GLN A 196 2.24 -18.99 7.57
CA GLN A 196 3.51 -18.34 7.31
C GLN A 196 3.44 -16.83 7.26
N ILE A 197 2.28 -16.30 6.88
CA ILE A 197 2.11 -14.89 6.55
C ILE A 197 1.12 -14.28 7.52
N PHE A 198 1.57 -13.27 8.25
CA PHE A 198 0.71 -12.42 9.08
C PHE A 198 0.79 -11.00 8.57
N ALA A 199 -0.31 -10.27 8.60
CA ALA A 199 -0.29 -8.87 8.22
C ALA A 199 -1.12 -8.01 9.16
N TYR A 200 -0.64 -6.78 9.37
CA TYR A 200 -1.21 -5.81 10.29
C TYR A 200 -1.00 -4.40 9.78
N ASP A 201 -1.97 -3.52 10.01
CA ASP A 201 -1.73 -2.09 9.99
C ASP A 201 -1.16 -1.68 11.36
N ILE A 202 -0.07 -0.93 11.35
CA ILE A 202 0.70 -0.66 12.58
C ILE A 202 0.76 0.81 12.97
N GLY A 203 0.22 1.68 12.16
CA GLY A 203 0.18 3.10 12.45
C GLY A 203 0.14 3.97 11.21
N PRO A 204 0.25 5.30 11.38
CA PRO A 204 0.37 6.21 10.27
C PRO A 204 1.70 5.95 9.54
N GLY A 205 1.70 6.24 8.24
CA GLY A 205 2.92 6.38 7.47
C GLY A 205 3.18 7.87 7.22
N ASN A 206 3.14 8.26 5.94
CA ASN A 206 3.36 9.66 5.56
C ASN A 206 2.12 10.55 5.77
N CYS A 207 0.93 10.00 6.02
CA CYS A 207 -0.33 10.75 5.98
C CYS A 207 -0.34 12.00 6.86
N LEU A 208 0.18 11.91 8.08
CA LEU A 208 0.23 13.03 9.03
C LEU A 208 1.21 14.12 8.57
N ILE A 209 2.40 13.72 8.12
CA ILE A 209 3.44 14.64 7.63
C ILE A 209 2.94 15.33 6.36
N ASP A 210 2.38 14.59 5.41
CA ASP A 210 1.86 15.12 4.16
C ASP A 210 0.69 16.07 4.38
N GLU A 211 -0.22 15.74 5.30
CA GLU A 211 -1.31 16.63 5.67
C GLU A 211 -0.80 17.95 6.24
N TRP A 212 0.19 17.89 7.15
CA TRP A 212 0.82 19.08 7.72
C TRP A 212 1.48 19.94 6.66
N VAL A 213 2.27 19.33 5.77
CA VAL A 213 2.97 20.02 4.68
C VAL A 213 1.97 20.73 3.77
N ARG A 214 0.89 20.06 3.37
CA ARG A 214 -0.17 20.67 2.54
C ARG A 214 -0.89 21.83 3.24
N LYS A 215 -1.11 21.74 4.56
CA LYS A 215 -1.76 22.82 5.34
C LYS A 215 -0.87 24.03 5.56
N LYS A 216 0.45 23.86 5.58
CA LYS A 216 1.40 24.92 5.94
C LYS A 216 2.23 25.45 4.75
N SER A 217 2.14 24.81 3.59
CA SER A 217 2.90 25.16 2.39
C SER A 217 2.15 24.82 1.10
N ASN A 218 2.73 25.18 -0.05
CA ASN A 218 2.24 24.76 -1.36
C ASN A 218 2.82 23.41 -1.83
N LYS A 219 3.53 22.69 -0.96
CA LYS A 219 4.09 21.37 -1.29
C LYS A 219 3.06 20.26 -1.02
N LYS A 220 3.17 19.16 -1.74
CA LYS A 220 2.31 17.99 -1.57
C LYS A 220 2.75 17.12 -0.38
N PHE A 221 4.07 17.01 -0.13
CA PHE A 221 4.70 16.16 0.89
C PHE A 221 6.10 16.67 1.30
N ASP A 222 6.71 16.06 2.31
CA ASP A 222 8.08 16.31 2.76
C ASP A 222 9.08 15.49 1.96
N GLU A 223 9.61 16.05 0.88
CA GLU A 223 10.52 15.35 -0.03
C GLU A 223 11.80 14.89 0.69
N ASN A 224 12.04 13.58 0.70
CA ASN A 224 13.17 12.90 1.36
C ASN A 224 13.31 13.22 2.87
N GLY A 225 12.27 13.73 3.53
CA GLY A 225 12.29 14.13 4.92
C GLY A 225 13.08 15.42 5.18
N SER A 226 13.25 16.27 4.16
CA SER A 226 14.09 17.48 4.22
C SER A 226 13.57 18.52 5.20
N LEU A 227 12.24 18.67 5.31
CA LEU A 227 11.62 19.56 6.29
C LEU A 227 11.80 19.01 7.71
N ALA A 228 11.54 17.74 7.92
CA ALA A 228 11.74 17.10 9.21
C ALA A 228 13.21 17.14 9.67
N LEU A 229 14.17 17.03 8.74
CA LEU A 229 15.60 17.15 9.04
C LEU A 229 16.01 18.57 9.43
N SER A 230 15.37 19.60 8.87
CA SER A 230 15.67 21.00 9.17
C SER A 230 14.99 21.51 10.44
N GLY A 231 13.94 20.82 10.90
CA GLY A 231 13.20 21.15 12.11
C GLY A 231 13.73 20.46 13.36
N LYS A 232 13.17 20.87 14.50
CA LYS A 232 13.43 20.24 15.80
C LYS A 232 12.12 19.73 16.41
N ALA A 233 12.06 18.43 16.70
CA ALA A 233 10.88 17.84 17.34
C ALA A 233 10.64 18.48 18.74
N ASN A 234 9.40 18.87 18.99
CA ASN A 234 8.98 19.37 20.28
C ASN A 234 8.68 18.22 21.24
N GLN A 235 9.60 17.93 22.15
CA GLN A 235 9.53 16.76 23.03
C GLN A 235 8.31 16.81 23.97
N LEU A 236 7.88 17.99 24.43
CA LEU A 236 6.72 18.11 25.30
C LEU A 236 5.43 17.70 24.57
N ILE A 237 5.24 18.25 23.36
CA ILE A 237 4.09 17.93 22.50
C ILE A 237 4.14 16.44 22.11
N LEU A 238 5.32 15.94 21.72
CA LEU A 238 5.51 14.54 21.35
C LEU A 238 5.10 13.59 22.48
N ASN A 239 5.66 13.78 23.68
CA ASN A 239 5.36 12.91 24.82
C ASN A 239 3.86 12.94 25.18
N GLN A 240 3.26 14.13 25.21
CA GLN A 240 1.82 14.26 25.46
C GLN A 240 0.98 13.55 24.39
N SER A 241 1.40 13.62 23.13
CA SER A 241 0.69 12.95 22.03
C SER A 241 0.82 11.43 22.11
N ILE A 242 1.98 10.94 22.49
CA ILE A 242 2.22 9.51 22.74
C ILE A 242 1.35 9.01 23.89
N ASP A 243 1.32 9.73 25.01
CA ASP A 243 0.54 9.34 26.21
C ASP A 243 -0.98 9.32 25.93
N ASN A 244 -1.45 10.22 25.05
CA ASN A 244 -2.85 10.31 24.67
C ASN A 244 -3.25 9.37 23.54
N PHE A 245 -2.29 8.81 22.81
CA PHE A 245 -2.57 7.96 21.66
C PHE A 245 -2.72 6.49 22.10
N GLN A 246 -3.91 5.95 21.91
CA GLN A 246 -4.17 4.52 22.12
C GLN A 246 -4.39 3.86 20.73
N ILE A 247 -3.50 2.97 20.35
CA ILE A 247 -3.80 2.05 19.26
C ILE A 247 -4.92 1.12 19.72
N SER A 248 -6.12 1.33 19.22
CA SER A 248 -7.33 0.60 19.64
C SER A 248 -7.18 -0.90 19.39
N SER A 249 -6.66 -1.28 18.25
CA SER A 249 -6.30 -2.67 17.92
C SER A 249 -5.40 -2.69 16.68
N ILE A 250 -4.33 -3.48 16.69
CA ILE A 250 -3.55 -3.78 15.49
C ILE A 250 -4.21 -4.87 14.62
N GLU A 251 -5.33 -5.42 15.06
CA GLU A 251 -6.09 -6.43 14.31
C GLU A 251 -7.10 -5.83 13.35
N GLU A 252 -7.39 -4.52 13.48
CA GLU A 252 -8.28 -3.79 12.58
C GLU A 252 -7.47 -3.02 11.53
N SER A 253 -8.00 -2.94 10.30
CA SER A 253 -7.43 -2.06 9.27
C SER A 253 -7.61 -0.60 9.67
N MET A 254 -6.58 0.21 9.41
CA MET A 254 -6.55 1.63 9.74
C MET A 254 -6.87 2.49 8.50
N ASP A 255 -7.46 3.67 8.75
CA ASP A 255 -7.67 4.70 7.74
C ASP A 255 -6.93 5.99 8.15
N ILE A 256 -6.63 6.85 7.18
CA ILE A 256 -5.97 8.13 7.46
C ILE A 256 -6.81 9.03 8.38
N ASN A 257 -8.13 8.87 8.39
CA ASN A 257 -9.06 9.61 9.23
C ASN A 257 -9.02 9.16 10.71
N ASP A 258 -8.34 8.06 11.03
CA ASP A 258 -8.14 7.60 12.41
C ASP A 258 -7.10 8.46 13.16
N PHE A 259 -6.41 9.36 12.45
CA PHE A 259 -5.33 10.17 12.96
C PHE A 259 -5.62 11.67 12.86
N ASP A 260 -5.08 12.45 13.79
CA ASP A 260 -5.22 13.91 13.83
C ASP A 260 -3.86 14.60 14.04
N ILE A 261 -3.67 15.73 13.34
CA ILE A 261 -2.47 16.57 13.45
C ILE A 261 -2.68 17.82 14.32
N SER A 262 -3.80 17.90 15.06
CA SER A 262 -4.15 19.11 15.83
C SER A 262 -3.11 19.49 16.87
N PHE A 263 -2.38 18.51 17.40
CA PHE A 263 -1.37 18.71 18.42
C PHE A 263 -0.13 19.49 17.96
N VAL A 264 0.14 19.55 16.64
CA VAL A 264 1.25 20.33 16.10
C VAL A 264 0.86 21.70 15.52
N LYS A 265 -0.42 22.09 15.59
CA LYS A 265 -0.94 23.33 14.96
C LYS A 265 -0.19 24.60 15.36
N GLY A 266 0.36 24.66 16.57
CA GLY A 266 1.13 25.80 17.09
C GLY A 266 2.58 25.88 16.63
N LEU A 267 3.09 24.86 15.90
CA LEU A 267 4.47 24.81 15.46
C LEU A 267 4.64 25.46 14.06
N ASN A 268 5.88 25.84 13.75
CA ASN A 268 6.26 26.19 12.37
C ASN A 268 6.27 24.92 11.49
N LEU A 269 6.48 25.09 10.18
CA LEU A 269 6.41 23.98 9.21
C LEU A 269 7.43 22.89 9.54
N GLU A 270 8.68 23.24 9.76
CA GLU A 270 9.80 22.34 9.95
C GLU A 270 9.71 21.59 11.28
N ASP A 271 9.45 22.30 12.38
CA ASP A 271 9.32 21.69 13.71
C ASP A 271 8.07 20.78 13.79
N GLY A 272 6.98 21.17 13.11
CA GLY A 272 5.80 20.33 12.96
C GLY A 272 6.13 19.03 12.20
N CYS A 273 6.84 19.12 11.06
CA CYS A 273 7.30 17.95 10.32
C CYS A 273 8.21 17.06 11.19
N ALA A 274 9.16 17.65 11.93
CA ALA A 274 10.06 16.91 12.80
C ALA A 274 9.30 16.18 13.92
N THR A 275 8.32 16.86 14.55
CA THR A 275 7.51 16.27 15.64
C THR A 275 6.62 15.14 15.13
N LEU A 276 5.98 15.31 13.98
CA LEU A 276 5.15 14.28 13.35
C LEU A 276 5.99 13.08 12.86
N ASN A 277 7.19 13.33 12.35
CA ASN A 277 8.12 12.28 11.96
C ASN A 277 8.53 11.40 13.15
N GLU A 278 8.87 12.02 14.29
CA GLU A 278 9.18 11.31 15.53
C GLU A 278 7.98 10.50 16.03
N PHE A 279 6.78 11.10 16.02
CA PHE A 279 5.55 10.46 16.43
C PHE A 279 5.23 9.25 15.55
N THR A 280 5.31 9.40 14.22
CA THR A 280 5.12 8.31 13.26
C THR A 280 6.11 7.17 13.49
N ALA A 281 7.41 7.50 13.64
CA ALA A 281 8.45 6.51 13.88
C ALA A 281 8.22 5.74 15.19
N TYR A 282 7.80 6.43 16.26
CA TYR A 282 7.47 5.81 17.52
C TYR A 282 6.32 4.81 17.37
N LEU A 283 5.22 5.21 16.73
CA LEU A 283 4.05 4.33 16.56
C LEU A 283 4.39 3.10 15.69
N ILE A 284 5.14 3.26 14.60
CA ILE A 284 5.61 2.14 13.78
C ILE A 284 6.44 1.17 14.64
N SER A 285 7.37 1.69 15.45
CA SER A 285 8.24 0.87 16.27
C SER A 285 7.48 0.11 17.35
N GLU A 286 6.54 0.76 18.02
CA GLU A 286 5.68 0.10 19.02
C GLU A 286 4.76 -0.94 18.38
N GLY A 287 4.21 -0.65 17.20
CA GLY A 287 3.45 -1.63 16.41
C GLY A 287 4.26 -2.88 16.11
N LEU A 288 5.50 -2.73 15.64
CA LEU A 288 6.42 -3.85 15.37
C LEU A 288 6.73 -4.66 16.63
N LYS A 289 7.03 -4.00 17.75
CA LYS A 289 7.26 -4.67 19.06
C LYS A 289 6.03 -5.45 19.49
N LYS A 290 4.84 -4.87 19.36
CA LYS A 290 3.58 -5.51 19.73
C LYS A 290 3.32 -6.77 18.89
N ILE A 291 3.59 -6.72 17.59
CA ILE A 291 3.47 -7.89 16.70
C ILE A 291 4.43 -9.01 17.10
N ASN A 292 5.68 -8.66 17.45
CA ASN A 292 6.65 -9.63 17.94
C ASN A 292 6.16 -10.32 19.21
N GLN A 293 5.55 -9.57 20.13
CA GLN A 293 4.98 -10.13 21.38
C GLN A 293 3.77 -11.03 21.11
N ILE A 294 2.80 -10.57 20.28
CA ILE A 294 1.56 -11.33 20.00
C ILE A 294 1.88 -12.66 19.31
N ASN A 295 2.81 -12.66 18.37
CA ASN A 295 3.18 -13.85 17.63
C ASN A 295 4.30 -14.66 18.29
N ASN A 296 4.82 -14.20 19.45
CA ASN A 296 5.95 -14.79 20.15
C ASN A 296 7.16 -15.04 19.25
N ILE A 297 7.58 -14.00 18.52
CA ILE A 297 8.67 -14.04 17.53
C ILE A 297 9.71 -12.97 17.83
N GLU A 298 10.95 -13.21 17.40
CA GLU A 298 12.04 -12.24 17.40
C GLU A 298 12.45 -11.97 15.94
N VAL A 299 12.01 -10.83 15.40
CA VAL A 299 12.32 -10.43 14.02
C VAL A 299 13.70 -9.76 13.99
N LYS A 300 14.59 -10.27 13.14
CA LYS A 300 15.94 -9.72 12.93
C LYS A 300 16.09 -8.98 11.60
N ASN A 301 15.22 -9.25 10.64
CA ASN A 301 15.26 -8.64 9.32
C ASN A 301 14.01 -7.81 9.07
N LEU A 302 14.18 -6.51 8.93
CA LEU A 302 13.16 -5.54 8.57
C LEU A 302 13.48 -4.97 7.20
N ILE A 303 12.62 -5.23 6.22
CA ILE A 303 12.73 -4.70 4.85
C ILE A 303 11.69 -3.61 4.70
N ILE A 304 12.11 -2.43 4.25
CA ILE A 304 11.23 -1.27 4.10
C ILE A 304 10.93 -1.04 2.61
N CYS A 305 9.66 -0.87 2.27
CA CYS A 305 9.19 -0.42 0.96
C CYS A 305 8.18 0.74 1.09
N GLY A 306 7.65 1.22 -0.04
CA GLY A 306 6.77 2.38 -0.08
C GLY A 306 7.51 3.71 -0.02
N GLY A 307 6.80 4.81 -0.29
CA GLY A 307 7.39 6.16 -0.40
C GLY A 307 8.09 6.65 0.85
N GLY A 308 7.63 6.23 2.04
CA GLY A 308 8.21 6.62 3.33
C GLY A 308 9.64 6.12 3.57
N ARG A 309 10.10 5.08 2.84
CA ARG A 309 11.49 4.62 2.90
C ARG A 309 12.50 5.70 2.48
N LYS A 310 12.07 6.64 1.64
CA LYS A 310 12.89 7.77 1.18
C LYS A 310 13.07 8.85 2.25
N ASN A 311 12.20 8.90 3.25
CA ASN A 311 12.31 9.80 4.38
C ASN A 311 13.38 9.26 5.35
N LYS A 312 14.63 9.66 5.10
CA LYS A 312 15.79 9.18 5.88
C LYS A 312 15.65 9.43 7.38
N LYS A 313 15.01 10.57 7.76
CA LYS A 313 14.77 10.89 9.16
C LYS A 313 13.77 9.94 9.80
N LEU A 314 12.74 9.53 9.07
CA LEU A 314 11.78 8.55 9.55
C LEU A 314 12.43 7.19 9.78
N VAL A 315 13.21 6.70 8.82
CA VAL A 315 13.93 5.42 8.92
C VAL A 315 14.93 5.43 10.08
N GLU A 316 15.69 6.52 10.24
CA GLU A 316 16.61 6.71 11.37
C GLU A 316 15.89 6.67 12.72
N ASN A 317 14.76 7.36 12.82
CA ASN A 317 13.96 7.40 14.04
C ASN A 317 13.33 6.03 14.36
N ILE A 318 12.85 5.29 13.34
CA ILE A 318 12.36 3.91 13.53
C ILE A 318 13.49 3.04 14.10
N TYR A 319 14.69 3.10 13.52
CA TYR A 319 15.85 2.35 14.02
C TYR A 319 16.14 2.68 15.49
N ARG A 320 16.15 3.97 15.84
CA ARG A 320 16.40 4.44 17.20
C ARG A 320 15.34 3.93 18.20
N TYR A 321 14.05 3.98 17.83
CA TYR A 321 12.96 3.52 18.71
C TYR A 321 12.88 2.00 18.82
N MET A 322 13.32 1.26 17.80
CA MET A 322 13.42 -0.20 17.91
C MET A 322 14.43 -0.62 18.98
N GLY A 323 15.55 0.12 19.13
CA GLY A 323 16.52 -0.11 20.21
C GLY A 323 17.25 -1.45 20.17
N ASP A 324 17.14 -2.20 19.08
CA ASP A 324 17.81 -3.50 18.90
C ASP A 324 18.94 -3.38 17.90
N GLU A 325 20.18 -3.34 18.41
CA GLU A 325 21.40 -3.25 17.59
C GLU A 325 21.62 -4.47 16.68
N LYS A 326 20.93 -5.59 16.92
CA LYS A 326 21.02 -6.81 16.10
C LYS A 326 20.02 -6.81 14.96
N MET A 327 19.05 -5.89 14.97
CA MET A 327 18.07 -5.78 13.89
C MET A 327 18.71 -5.19 12.63
N ILE A 328 18.53 -5.87 11.52
CA ILE A 328 18.98 -5.45 10.20
C ILE A 328 17.81 -4.76 9.51
N ILE A 329 17.90 -3.45 9.36
CA ILE A 329 16.91 -2.66 8.60
C ILE A 329 17.51 -2.37 7.22
N LYS A 330 16.81 -2.75 6.16
CA LYS A 330 17.22 -2.50 4.77
C LYS A 330 16.08 -1.98 3.93
N ASP A 331 16.41 -1.05 3.05
CA ASP A 331 15.56 -0.67 1.93
C ASP A 331 15.44 -1.85 0.95
N ILE A 332 14.24 -2.07 0.42
CA ILE A 332 13.98 -3.13 -0.56
C ILE A 332 14.80 -2.93 -1.85
N ASP A 333 15.15 -1.68 -2.18
CA ASP A 333 15.99 -1.35 -3.33
C ASP A 333 17.37 -2.02 -3.25
N ALA A 334 17.88 -2.29 -2.04
CA ALA A 334 19.12 -3.04 -1.82
C ALA A 334 19.07 -4.48 -2.36
N TYR A 335 17.87 -4.99 -2.62
CA TYR A 335 17.62 -6.31 -3.18
C TYR A 335 17.26 -6.29 -4.67
N GLN A 336 17.52 -5.17 -5.36
CA GLN A 336 17.22 -4.96 -6.79
C GLN A 336 15.72 -5.01 -7.11
N LEU A 337 14.88 -4.64 -6.13
CA LEU A 337 13.45 -4.43 -6.30
C LEU A 337 13.18 -2.94 -6.13
N ASP A 338 12.37 -2.38 -7.01
CA ASP A 338 12.01 -0.95 -6.94
C ASP A 338 10.89 -0.76 -5.91
N GLY A 339 11.25 -0.16 -4.78
CA GLY A 339 10.35 0.00 -3.63
C GLY A 339 9.17 0.93 -3.86
N ASP A 340 9.20 1.78 -4.90
CA ASP A 340 8.06 2.61 -5.27
C ASP A 340 6.96 1.81 -5.96
N PHE A 341 7.33 0.71 -6.64
CA PHE A 341 6.42 -0.06 -7.49
C PHE A 341 6.00 -1.41 -6.89
N ILE A 342 6.32 -1.69 -5.64
CA ILE A 342 5.95 -2.97 -4.98
C ILE A 342 4.44 -3.20 -5.02
N GLU A 343 3.63 -2.17 -4.81
CA GLU A 343 2.17 -2.33 -4.83
C GLU A 343 1.63 -2.56 -6.24
N SER A 344 2.08 -1.83 -7.26
CA SER A 344 1.65 -2.07 -8.64
C SER A 344 2.09 -3.45 -9.14
N GLN A 345 3.30 -3.89 -8.81
CA GLN A 345 3.76 -5.26 -9.08
C GLN A 345 2.89 -6.30 -8.36
N ALA A 346 2.52 -6.03 -7.10
CA ALA A 346 1.63 -6.90 -6.34
C ALA A 346 0.28 -7.04 -7.06
N PHE A 347 -0.36 -5.96 -7.52
CA PHE A 347 -1.64 -6.05 -8.21
C PHE A 347 -1.55 -6.81 -9.55
N GLY A 348 -0.42 -6.72 -10.24
CA GLY A 348 -0.14 -7.61 -11.37
C GLY A 348 -0.10 -9.09 -10.96
N TYR A 349 0.63 -9.41 -9.90
CA TYR A 349 0.70 -10.77 -9.37
C TYR A 349 -0.65 -11.29 -8.87
N LEU A 350 -1.42 -10.48 -8.14
CA LEU A 350 -2.76 -10.83 -7.66
C LEU A 350 -3.72 -11.11 -8.82
N ALA A 351 -3.62 -10.35 -9.91
CA ALA A 351 -4.42 -10.60 -11.12
C ALA A 351 -4.11 -11.97 -11.74
N ALA A 352 -2.83 -12.35 -11.85
CA ALA A 352 -2.44 -13.68 -12.30
C ALA A 352 -2.99 -14.78 -11.37
N ARG A 353 -2.88 -14.60 -10.05
CA ARG A 353 -3.45 -15.54 -9.07
C ARG A 353 -4.97 -15.69 -9.25
N ARG A 354 -5.66 -14.57 -9.45
CA ARG A 354 -7.12 -14.59 -9.68
C ARG A 354 -7.50 -15.37 -10.93
N ILE A 355 -6.77 -15.20 -12.03
CA ILE A 355 -6.98 -15.97 -13.28
C ILE A 355 -6.79 -17.48 -13.05
N LEU A 356 -5.82 -17.84 -12.20
CA LEU A 356 -5.52 -19.23 -11.84
C LEU A 356 -6.47 -19.82 -10.79
N GLY A 357 -7.38 -19.03 -10.23
CA GLY A 357 -8.25 -19.48 -9.13
C GLY A 357 -7.50 -19.70 -7.82
N LEU A 358 -6.41 -18.98 -7.60
CA LEU A 358 -5.62 -19.03 -6.37
C LEU A 358 -6.02 -17.92 -5.40
N PRO A 359 -6.06 -18.19 -4.08
CA PRO A 359 -6.41 -17.18 -3.10
C PRO A 359 -5.37 -16.06 -3.05
N ILE A 360 -5.84 -14.82 -2.80
CA ILE A 360 -5.00 -13.63 -2.64
C ILE A 360 -4.97 -13.10 -1.21
N THR A 361 -5.96 -13.46 -0.39
CA THR A 361 -6.01 -13.12 1.03
C THR A 361 -6.27 -14.36 1.89
N PHE A 362 -5.89 -14.26 3.17
CA PHE A 362 -5.90 -15.37 4.12
C PHE A 362 -6.40 -14.91 5.49
N PRO A 363 -6.92 -15.82 6.34
CA PRO A 363 -7.36 -15.48 7.71
C PRO A 363 -6.30 -14.73 8.53
N THR A 364 -5.04 -15.05 8.32
CA THR A 364 -3.91 -14.42 9.03
C THR A 364 -3.51 -13.05 8.47
N THR A 365 -4.01 -12.66 7.30
CA THR A 365 -3.67 -11.37 6.66
C THR A 365 -4.80 -10.35 6.78
N THR A 366 -6.02 -10.72 6.40
CA THR A 366 -7.18 -9.81 6.39
C THR A 366 -8.27 -10.21 7.37
N ARG A 367 -8.06 -11.24 8.18
CA ARG A 367 -9.07 -11.78 9.09
C ARG A 367 -10.29 -12.37 8.38
N CYS A 368 -10.20 -12.69 7.09
CA CYS A 368 -11.26 -13.35 6.35
C CYS A 368 -11.50 -14.77 6.89
N LYS A 369 -12.73 -15.25 6.75
CA LYS A 369 -13.13 -16.57 7.31
C LYS A 369 -12.38 -17.74 6.67
N ASN A 370 -12.14 -17.66 5.36
CA ASN A 370 -11.40 -18.66 4.58
C ASN A 370 -10.52 -17.94 3.56
N PRO A 371 -9.47 -18.59 3.01
CA PRO A 371 -8.69 -18.01 1.90
C PRO A 371 -9.61 -17.52 0.78
N SER A 372 -9.41 -16.29 0.31
CA SER A 372 -10.30 -15.61 -0.63
C SER A 372 -9.60 -15.30 -1.95
N LEU A 373 -10.30 -15.52 -3.07
CA LEU A 373 -9.75 -15.33 -4.41
C LEU A 373 -9.50 -13.85 -4.72
N GLY A 374 -10.44 -12.99 -4.32
CA GLY A 374 -10.42 -11.56 -4.68
C GLY A 374 -10.47 -11.29 -6.18
N GLY A 375 -10.88 -10.07 -6.54
CA GLY A 375 -10.92 -9.62 -7.91
C GLY A 375 -12.06 -10.14 -8.78
N GLN A 376 -12.54 -9.30 -9.69
CA GLN A 376 -13.49 -9.62 -10.74
C GLN A 376 -12.74 -9.68 -12.06
N ILE A 377 -12.97 -10.75 -12.84
CA ILE A 377 -12.36 -10.93 -14.16
C ILE A 377 -13.30 -10.36 -15.22
N ILE A 378 -12.80 -9.44 -16.02
CA ILE A 378 -13.47 -8.83 -17.16
C ILE A 378 -12.70 -9.25 -18.41
N LYS A 379 -13.30 -10.12 -19.20
CA LYS A 379 -12.70 -10.59 -20.45
C LYS A 379 -13.04 -9.61 -21.56
N ASN A 380 -12.04 -9.31 -22.38
CA ASN A 380 -12.28 -8.65 -23.65
C ASN A 380 -12.60 -9.73 -24.69
N TYR A 381 -13.76 -9.60 -25.33
CA TYR A 381 -14.25 -10.50 -26.38
C TYR A 381 -14.11 -9.84 -27.73
#